data_3bdbe5b3c9d9c9c8af17aea2fff20821
#
_entry.id   3bdbe5b3c9d9c9c8af17aea2fff20821
#
_cell.length_a   1.000
_cell.length_b   1.000
_cell.length_c   1.000
_cell.angle_alpha   90.00
_cell.angle_beta   90.00
_cell.angle_gamma   90.00
#
_symmetry.space_group_name_H-M   'P 1'
#
loop_
_entity.id
_entity.type
_entity.pdbx_description
1 polymer ?
#
loop_
_entity_poly.entity_id
_entity_poly.type
_entity_poly.pdbx_seq_one_letter_code
_entity_poly.pdbx_strand_id
1 'polypeptide(L)'
;MKNFAGRTAFVTGGANGVGIGIVRQLLNEGCKVAIADIRQDSIDKALASLDNREVMGVQLDVASRDGFMAAADEVEAKFGPVSILCNNAGVNLFQPIEESSFDDWDWLMGVNLHGVINGVMTFVPRMVERVKSGDQKGGHVVNTASMASFLAGGSPGIYNTTKFAVRGLSESLHYSLLKYEIGVSVLCPGLVKSYIYASDDIRPDALKGAMKAVDTAAVERLAGVHEYGMEPDVIGARVIEAMKANRLHIFSHPDHKEELRGLFDEIIAEYQDYPKDPGFDQRVAFEKFRADGFAEARRQSREAKF
;
A
#
# COMPACT_ATOMS: atom_id res chain seq x y z
N MET A 1 -15.29 -1.08 -7.34
CA MET A 1 -15.92 -2.38 -6.95
C MET A 1 -17.16 -2.11 -6.12
N LYS A 2 -18.34 -2.69 -6.47
CA LYS A 2 -19.59 -2.44 -5.74
C LYS A 2 -20.06 -3.62 -4.89
N ASN A 3 -19.69 -4.83 -5.25
CA ASN A 3 -20.08 -6.03 -4.51
C ASN A 3 -18.87 -6.67 -3.82
N PHE A 4 -18.91 -6.72 -2.52
CA PHE A 4 -17.87 -7.31 -1.65
C PHE A 4 -18.29 -8.68 -1.10
N ALA A 5 -19.59 -8.89 -0.91
CA ALA A 5 -20.11 -10.10 -0.27
C ALA A 5 -19.63 -11.38 -0.94
N GLY A 6 -19.11 -12.31 -0.15
CA GLY A 6 -18.58 -13.60 -0.60
C GLY A 6 -17.23 -13.56 -1.30
N ARG A 7 -16.62 -12.38 -1.51
CA ARG A 7 -15.29 -12.26 -2.10
C ARG A 7 -14.20 -12.60 -1.08
N THR A 8 -13.10 -13.18 -1.56
CA THR A 8 -11.92 -13.45 -0.76
C THR A 8 -10.95 -12.27 -0.83
N ALA A 9 -10.55 -11.77 0.33
CA ALA A 9 -9.57 -10.71 0.51
C ALA A 9 -8.30 -11.24 1.20
N PHE A 10 -7.13 -10.79 0.76
CA PHE A 10 -5.83 -11.08 1.35
C PHE A 10 -5.20 -9.76 1.85
N VAL A 11 -4.91 -9.66 3.14
CA VAL A 11 -4.41 -8.43 3.77
C VAL A 11 -3.08 -8.70 4.46
N THR A 12 -1.98 -8.13 3.94
CA THR A 12 -0.66 -8.24 4.58
C THR A 12 -0.51 -7.20 5.70
N GLY A 13 0.21 -7.56 6.79
CA GLY A 13 0.24 -6.76 8.00
C GLY A 13 -1.16 -6.56 8.58
N GLY A 14 -2.03 -7.57 8.40
CA GLY A 14 -3.46 -7.51 8.71
C GLY A 14 -3.79 -7.65 10.18
N ALA A 15 -2.81 -8.00 11.03
CA ALA A 15 -3.06 -8.27 12.43
C ALA A 15 -3.10 -7.01 13.32
N ASN A 16 -2.57 -5.88 12.84
CA ASN A 16 -2.44 -4.65 13.65
C ASN A 16 -2.67 -3.38 12.83
N GLY A 17 -2.73 -2.23 13.50
CA GLY A 17 -2.73 -0.88 12.89
C GLY A 17 -3.73 -0.74 11.74
N VAL A 18 -3.30 -0.12 10.64
CA VAL A 18 -4.14 0.08 9.44
C VAL A 18 -4.72 -1.24 8.93
N GLY A 19 -3.91 -2.32 8.93
CA GLY A 19 -4.32 -3.62 8.41
C GLY A 19 -5.54 -4.21 9.10
N ILE A 20 -5.58 -4.22 10.44
CA ILE A 20 -6.74 -4.75 11.18
C ILE A 20 -7.99 -3.89 10.96
N GLY A 21 -7.82 -2.56 10.79
CA GLY A 21 -8.93 -1.69 10.42
C GLY A 21 -9.52 -2.06 9.05
N ILE A 22 -8.66 -2.33 8.05
CA ILE A 22 -9.10 -2.80 6.72
C ILE A 22 -9.80 -4.16 6.84
N VAL A 23 -9.23 -5.11 7.59
CA VAL A 23 -9.80 -6.45 7.82
C VAL A 23 -11.21 -6.35 8.38
N ARG A 24 -11.43 -5.56 9.45
CA ARG A 24 -12.75 -5.40 10.07
C ARG A 24 -13.78 -4.86 9.07
N GLN A 25 -13.41 -3.88 8.28
CA GLN A 25 -14.32 -3.30 7.31
C GLN A 25 -14.62 -4.25 6.14
N LEU A 26 -13.65 -5.03 5.65
CA LEU A 26 -13.90 -6.06 4.65
C LEU A 26 -14.83 -7.15 5.17
N LEU A 27 -14.66 -7.58 6.43
CA LEU A 27 -15.58 -8.52 7.08
C LEU A 27 -17.00 -7.92 7.24
N ASN A 28 -17.12 -6.64 7.55
CA ASN A 28 -18.43 -5.95 7.63
C ASN A 28 -19.12 -5.87 6.24
N GLU A 29 -18.37 -5.83 5.16
CA GLU A 29 -18.89 -5.89 3.79
C GLU A 29 -19.19 -7.35 3.35
N GLY A 30 -18.97 -8.35 4.19
CA GLY A 30 -19.28 -9.76 3.90
C GLY A 30 -18.18 -10.50 3.12
N CYS A 31 -16.95 -10.00 3.15
CA CYS A 31 -15.80 -10.72 2.59
C CYS A 31 -15.37 -11.87 3.48
N LYS A 32 -14.74 -12.88 2.88
CA LYS A 32 -13.83 -13.82 3.53
C LYS A 32 -12.46 -13.19 3.57
N VAL A 33 -11.79 -13.17 4.72
CA VAL A 33 -10.54 -12.41 4.86
C VAL A 33 -9.40 -13.28 5.38
N ALA A 34 -8.27 -13.27 4.66
CA ALA A 34 -7.02 -13.82 5.14
C ALA A 34 -6.15 -12.68 5.73
N ILE A 35 -5.80 -12.83 7.00
CA ILE A 35 -4.84 -11.99 7.72
C ILE A 35 -3.46 -12.60 7.54
N ALA A 36 -2.59 -11.96 6.77
CA ALA A 36 -1.19 -12.36 6.65
C ALA A 36 -0.31 -11.42 7.47
N ASP A 37 0.47 -11.98 8.40
CA ASP A 37 1.38 -11.22 9.26
C ASP A 37 2.62 -12.04 9.56
N ILE A 38 3.75 -11.39 9.90
CA ILE A 38 4.97 -12.08 10.26
C ILE A 38 4.91 -12.70 11.66
N ARG A 39 4.10 -12.11 12.56
CA ARG A 39 3.98 -12.52 13.97
C ARG A 39 2.75 -13.37 14.21
N GLN A 40 2.95 -14.64 14.56
CA GLN A 40 1.86 -15.56 14.89
C GLN A 40 1.02 -15.09 16.10
N ASP A 41 1.67 -14.56 17.14
CA ASP A 41 0.96 -14.06 18.33
C ASP A 41 0.01 -12.90 18.03
N SER A 42 0.38 -12.05 17.04
CA SER A 42 -0.48 -10.96 16.58
C SER A 42 -1.67 -11.49 15.78
N ILE A 43 -1.43 -12.49 14.92
CA ILE A 43 -2.50 -13.17 14.18
C ILE A 43 -3.50 -13.77 15.15
N ASP A 44 -3.04 -14.51 16.17
CA ASP A 44 -3.90 -15.18 17.14
C ASP A 44 -4.75 -14.18 17.92
N LYS A 45 -4.17 -13.06 18.35
CA LYS A 45 -4.89 -11.97 19.02
C LYS A 45 -5.92 -11.32 18.09
N ALA A 46 -5.57 -11.08 16.84
CA ALA A 46 -6.49 -10.52 15.84
C ALA A 46 -7.68 -11.46 15.61
N LEU A 47 -7.43 -12.75 15.38
CA LEU A 47 -8.48 -13.75 15.19
C LEU A 47 -9.42 -13.83 16.40
N ALA A 48 -8.87 -13.84 17.62
CA ALA A 48 -9.66 -13.86 18.84
C ALA A 48 -10.58 -12.63 18.99
N SER A 49 -10.19 -11.48 18.41
CA SER A 49 -10.96 -10.22 18.46
C SER A 49 -12.08 -10.13 17.41
N LEU A 50 -12.17 -11.05 16.47
CA LEU A 50 -13.03 -10.96 15.29
C LEU A 50 -14.27 -11.89 15.31
N ASP A 51 -14.62 -12.46 16.46
CA ASP A 51 -15.88 -13.18 16.76
C ASP A 51 -16.37 -14.16 15.66
N ASN A 52 -15.64 -15.26 15.42
CA ASN A 52 -16.02 -16.36 14.52
C ASN A 52 -16.47 -15.96 13.09
N ARG A 53 -16.00 -14.85 12.56
CA ARG A 53 -16.27 -14.43 11.19
C ARG A 53 -15.51 -15.29 10.18
N GLU A 54 -15.82 -15.20 8.91
CA GLU A 54 -15.08 -15.86 7.82
C GLU A 54 -13.67 -15.25 7.68
N VAL A 55 -12.81 -15.56 8.64
CA VAL A 55 -11.44 -15.06 8.72
C VAL A 55 -10.46 -16.21 8.96
N MET A 56 -9.25 -16.12 8.41
CA MET A 56 -8.13 -17.00 8.72
C MET A 56 -6.84 -16.22 8.89
N GLY A 57 -5.91 -16.77 9.66
CA GLY A 57 -4.55 -16.25 9.78
C GLY A 57 -3.58 -17.07 8.94
N VAL A 58 -2.57 -16.40 8.37
CA VAL A 58 -1.44 -17.02 7.67
C VAL A 58 -0.17 -16.33 8.11
N GLN A 59 0.79 -17.08 8.65
CA GLN A 59 2.10 -16.53 8.98
C GLN A 59 2.90 -16.31 7.70
N LEU A 60 3.31 -15.07 7.44
CA LEU A 60 3.98 -14.69 6.20
C LEU A 60 5.02 -13.60 6.44
N ASP A 61 6.26 -13.87 6.04
CA ASP A 61 7.23 -12.83 5.72
C ASP A 61 6.99 -12.36 4.27
N VAL A 62 6.53 -11.12 4.11
CA VAL A 62 6.22 -10.54 2.79
C VAL A 62 7.45 -10.40 1.88
N ALA A 63 8.66 -10.39 2.43
CA ALA A 63 9.90 -10.39 1.64
C ALA A 63 10.17 -11.75 0.95
N SER A 64 9.54 -12.84 1.42
CA SER A 64 9.68 -14.17 0.85
C SER A 64 8.73 -14.39 -0.34
N ARG A 65 9.28 -14.58 -1.54
CA ARG A 65 8.48 -14.89 -2.75
C ARG A 65 7.79 -16.24 -2.65
N ASP A 66 8.52 -17.26 -2.21
CA ASP A 66 7.98 -18.62 -2.06
C ASP A 66 6.93 -18.67 -0.95
N GLY A 67 7.18 -17.96 0.17
CA GLY A 67 6.21 -17.80 1.25
C GLY A 67 4.93 -17.15 0.76
N PHE A 68 5.02 -16.13 -0.10
CA PHE A 68 3.85 -15.47 -0.67
C PHE A 68 3.01 -16.40 -1.56
N MET A 69 3.68 -17.22 -2.40
CA MET A 69 2.99 -18.19 -3.26
C MET A 69 2.29 -19.27 -2.44
N ALA A 70 2.98 -19.84 -1.43
CA ALA A 70 2.40 -20.84 -0.53
C ALA A 70 1.20 -20.30 0.24
N ALA A 71 1.30 -19.07 0.79
CA ALA A 71 0.19 -18.40 1.47
C ALA A 71 -1.02 -18.16 0.55
N ALA A 72 -0.77 -17.79 -0.70
CA ALA A 72 -1.84 -17.62 -1.70
C ALA A 72 -2.56 -18.93 -1.98
N ASP A 73 -1.83 -20.02 -2.17
CA ASP A 73 -2.40 -21.34 -2.45
C ASP A 73 -3.21 -21.87 -1.27
N GLU A 74 -2.73 -21.68 -0.03
CA GLU A 74 -3.45 -22.04 1.20
C GLU A 74 -4.78 -21.29 1.32
N VAL A 75 -4.75 -19.98 1.11
CA VAL A 75 -5.95 -19.13 1.22
C VAL A 75 -6.96 -19.44 0.14
N GLU A 76 -6.50 -19.62 -1.12
CA GLU A 76 -7.39 -19.93 -2.24
C GLU A 76 -7.99 -21.33 -2.12
N ALA A 77 -7.27 -22.30 -1.54
CA ALA A 77 -7.81 -23.63 -1.26
C ALA A 77 -8.94 -23.59 -0.21
N LYS A 78 -8.86 -22.69 0.79
CA LYS A 78 -9.86 -22.59 1.87
C LYS A 78 -11.05 -21.69 1.53
N PHE A 79 -10.79 -20.51 0.94
CA PHE A 79 -11.79 -19.47 0.75
C PHE A 79 -12.20 -19.25 -0.71
N GLY A 80 -11.51 -19.90 -1.63
CA GLY A 80 -11.66 -19.67 -3.07
C GLY A 80 -10.82 -18.48 -3.56
N PRO A 81 -10.94 -18.12 -4.84
CA PRO A 81 -10.11 -17.16 -5.52
C PRO A 81 -10.00 -15.81 -4.80
N VAL A 82 -8.79 -15.35 -4.54
CA VAL A 82 -8.54 -14.01 -4.02
C VAL A 82 -8.87 -12.98 -5.11
N SER A 83 -9.78 -12.08 -4.83
CA SER A 83 -10.18 -10.98 -5.72
C SER A 83 -9.94 -9.59 -5.13
N ILE A 84 -9.53 -9.53 -3.85
CA ILE A 84 -9.13 -8.29 -3.17
C ILE A 84 -7.77 -8.53 -2.54
N LEU A 85 -6.79 -7.72 -2.93
CA LEU A 85 -5.44 -7.72 -2.37
C LEU A 85 -5.18 -6.39 -1.66
N CYS A 86 -4.83 -6.43 -0.38
CA CYS A 86 -4.37 -5.27 0.38
C CYS A 86 -2.91 -5.49 0.81
N ASN A 87 -1.97 -4.94 0.05
CA ASN A 87 -0.56 -4.88 0.43
C ASN A 87 -0.36 -3.76 1.45
N ASN A 88 -0.41 -4.12 2.74
CA ASN A 88 -0.37 -3.15 3.81
C ASN A 88 0.82 -3.33 4.75
N ALA A 89 1.45 -4.51 4.82
CA ALA A 89 2.64 -4.72 5.63
C ALA A 89 3.71 -3.65 5.37
N GLY A 90 4.32 -3.15 6.43
CA GLY A 90 5.34 -2.13 6.32
C GLY A 90 6.04 -1.87 7.64
N VAL A 91 7.29 -1.46 7.54
CA VAL A 91 8.20 -1.12 8.64
C VAL A 91 8.79 0.27 8.43
N ASN A 92 9.31 0.88 9.49
CA ASN A 92 9.95 2.19 9.41
C ASN A 92 11.21 2.24 10.29
N LEU A 93 12.18 3.06 9.83
CA LEU A 93 13.34 3.52 10.60
C LEU A 93 13.35 5.04 10.54
N PHE A 94 13.26 5.68 11.71
CA PHE A 94 13.22 7.13 11.84
C PHE A 94 14.64 7.73 11.86
N GLN A 95 15.39 7.51 10.76
CA GLN A 95 16.76 8.01 10.61
C GLN A 95 16.98 8.62 9.21
N PRO A 96 17.93 9.58 9.06
CA PRO A 96 18.30 10.11 7.77
C PRO A 96 19.13 9.09 6.96
N ILE A 97 19.23 9.29 5.64
CA ILE A 97 19.90 8.35 4.73
C ILE A 97 21.40 8.22 5.05
N GLU A 98 22.07 9.31 5.37
CA GLU A 98 23.52 9.36 5.66
C GLU A 98 23.90 8.58 6.93
N GLU A 99 22.94 8.25 7.75
CA GLU A 99 23.12 7.43 8.95
C GLU A 99 22.72 5.97 8.76
N SER A 100 22.25 5.61 7.57
CA SER A 100 21.70 4.29 7.28
C SER A 100 22.76 3.32 6.75
N SER A 101 22.63 2.04 7.08
CA SER A 101 23.45 0.94 6.57
C SER A 101 22.79 0.24 5.36
N PHE A 102 23.55 -0.61 4.65
CA PHE A 102 22.97 -1.47 3.60
C PHE A 102 21.93 -2.46 4.16
N ASP A 103 22.12 -2.97 5.39
CA ASP A 103 21.15 -3.85 6.05
C ASP A 103 19.82 -3.12 6.31
N ASP A 104 19.85 -1.81 6.62
CA ASP A 104 18.65 -0.98 6.75
C ASP A 104 17.91 -0.86 5.41
N TRP A 105 18.66 -0.64 4.32
CA TRP A 105 18.11 -0.60 2.97
C TRP A 105 17.50 -1.94 2.58
N ASP A 106 18.22 -3.05 2.76
CA ASP A 106 17.76 -4.39 2.41
C ASP A 106 16.47 -4.75 3.17
N TRP A 107 16.41 -4.42 4.47
CA TRP A 107 15.22 -4.67 5.27
C TRP A 107 14.01 -3.83 4.81
N LEU A 108 14.15 -2.50 4.74
CA LEU A 108 13.02 -1.64 4.38
C LEU A 108 12.56 -1.87 2.94
N MET A 109 13.48 -2.03 2.00
CA MET A 109 13.16 -2.37 0.61
C MET A 109 12.49 -3.75 0.52
N GLY A 110 13.01 -4.73 1.27
CA GLY A 110 12.46 -6.09 1.34
C GLY A 110 11.00 -6.09 1.76
N VAL A 111 10.67 -5.43 2.85
CA VAL A 111 9.30 -5.40 3.39
C VAL A 111 8.41 -4.42 2.60
N ASN A 112 8.81 -3.13 2.53
CA ASN A 112 7.91 -2.07 2.07
C ASN A 112 7.71 -2.05 0.55
N LEU A 113 8.70 -2.48 -0.23
CA LEU A 113 8.63 -2.47 -1.69
C LEU A 113 8.56 -3.87 -2.28
N HIS A 114 9.52 -4.75 -1.99
CA HIS A 114 9.50 -6.10 -2.55
C HIS A 114 8.30 -6.89 -2.04
N GLY A 115 7.86 -6.70 -0.79
CA GLY A 115 6.62 -7.28 -0.26
C GLY A 115 5.40 -6.88 -1.08
N VAL A 116 5.28 -5.61 -1.47
CA VAL A 116 4.20 -5.14 -2.36
C VAL A 116 4.33 -5.76 -3.76
N ILE A 117 5.54 -5.81 -4.32
CA ILE A 117 5.81 -6.46 -5.61
C ILE A 117 5.44 -7.94 -5.57
N ASN A 118 5.83 -8.66 -4.51
CA ASN A 118 5.51 -10.07 -4.33
C ASN A 118 4.00 -10.31 -4.31
N GLY A 119 3.23 -9.48 -3.58
CA GLY A 119 1.77 -9.54 -3.56
C GLY A 119 1.16 -9.28 -4.94
N VAL A 120 1.60 -8.24 -5.63
CA VAL A 120 1.14 -7.91 -6.99
C VAL A 120 1.45 -9.05 -7.95
N MET A 121 2.68 -9.57 -7.96
CA MET A 121 3.10 -10.63 -8.89
C MET A 121 2.47 -11.99 -8.59
N THR A 122 2.08 -12.24 -7.34
CA THR A 122 1.38 -13.47 -6.95
C THR A 122 -0.11 -13.43 -7.35
N PHE A 123 -0.81 -12.33 -7.05
CA PHE A 123 -2.26 -12.30 -7.18
C PHE A 123 -2.78 -11.66 -8.48
N VAL A 124 -2.13 -10.60 -8.98
CA VAL A 124 -2.66 -9.88 -10.16
C VAL A 124 -2.69 -10.76 -11.41
N PRO A 125 -1.66 -11.57 -11.75
CA PRO A 125 -1.76 -12.50 -12.87
C PRO A 125 -2.92 -13.50 -12.73
N ARG A 126 -3.13 -14.06 -11.52
CA ARG A 126 -4.25 -14.97 -11.21
C ARG A 126 -5.59 -14.28 -11.40
N MET A 127 -5.76 -13.04 -10.91
CA MET A 127 -6.98 -12.24 -11.11
C MET A 127 -7.24 -11.97 -12.59
N VAL A 128 -6.23 -11.54 -13.34
CA VAL A 128 -6.34 -11.24 -14.78
C VAL A 128 -6.73 -12.48 -15.58
N GLU A 129 -6.14 -13.63 -15.29
CA GLU A 129 -6.47 -14.89 -15.95
C GLU A 129 -7.92 -15.27 -15.70
N ARG A 130 -8.40 -15.22 -14.46
CA ARG A 130 -9.79 -15.53 -14.10
C ARG A 130 -10.79 -14.54 -14.68
N VAL A 131 -10.43 -13.28 -14.81
CA VAL A 131 -11.30 -12.31 -15.51
C VAL A 131 -11.39 -12.62 -17.00
N LYS A 132 -10.28 -13.01 -17.64
CA LYS A 132 -10.27 -13.40 -19.05
C LYS A 132 -11.06 -14.68 -19.33
N SER A 133 -10.99 -15.66 -18.42
CA SER A 133 -11.79 -16.92 -18.55
C SER A 133 -13.26 -16.74 -18.20
N GLY A 134 -13.64 -15.64 -17.55
CA GLY A 134 -15.00 -15.39 -17.07
C GLY A 134 -15.30 -15.98 -15.69
N ASP A 135 -14.30 -16.59 -15.02
CA ASP A 135 -14.45 -17.22 -13.70
C ASP A 135 -14.52 -16.20 -12.56
N GLN A 136 -14.10 -14.95 -12.82
CA GLN A 136 -14.12 -13.87 -11.85
C GLN A 136 -14.57 -12.56 -12.50
N LYS A 137 -15.43 -11.82 -11.80
CA LYS A 137 -15.82 -10.44 -12.21
C LYS A 137 -14.98 -9.42 -11.46
N GLY A 138 -14.02 -8.83 -12.17
CA GLY A 138 -13.17 -7.77 -11.67
C GLY A 138 -12.39 -8.14 -10.40
N GLY A 139 -11.85 -7.15 -9.74
CA GLY A 139 -11.09 -7.29 -8.50
C GLY A 139 -10.65 -5.92 -7.97
N HIS A 140 -9.88 -5.90 -6.87
CA HIS A 140 -9.29 -4.66 -6.39
C HIS A 140 -7.95 -4.90 -5.69
N VAL A 141 -6.98 -4.03 -5.97
CA VAL A 141 -5.69 -3.99 -5.27
C VAL A 141 -5.59 -2.68 -4.50
N VAL A 142 -5.27 -2.76 -3.23
CA VAL A 142 -4.93 -1.60 -2.38
C VAL A 142 -3.49 -1.74 -1.94
N ASN A 143 -2.65 -0.76 -2.28
CA ASN A 143 -1.26 -0.70 -1.80
C ASN A 143 -1.13 0.43 -0.79
N THR A 144 -0.57 0.16 0.38
CA THR A 144 -0.36 1.16 1.43
C THR A 144 0.98 1.87 1.23
N ALA A 145 0.90 3.10 0.70
CA ALA A 145 2.00 4.05 0.69
C ALA A 145 2.03 4.85 2.02
N SER A 146 2.05 6.17 1.95
CA SER A 146 2.03 7.12 3.07
C SER A 146 1.90 8.54 2.49
N MET A 147 1.58 9.54 3.31
CA MET A 147 1.84 10.95 2.96
C MET A 147 3.32 11.19 2.69
N ALA A 148 4.22 10.40 3.29
CA ALA A 148 5.65 10.36 2.98
C ALA A 148 5.97 9.96 1.51
N SER A 149 4.99 9.54 0.72
CA SER A 149 5.14 9.33 -0.73
C SER A 149 4.95 10.62 -1.56
N PHE A 150 4.71 11.74 -0.90
CA PHE A 150 4.61 13.09 -1.47
C PHE A 150 5.49 14.06 -0.68
N LEU A 151 5.35 14.07 0.64
CA LEU A 151 5.97 15.01 1.56
C LEU A 151 7.23 14.38 2.17
N ALA A 152 8.34 14.38 1.43
CA ALA A 152 9.60 13.84 1.91
C ALA A 152 10.38 14.89 2.69
N GLY A 153 10.69 14.60 3.95
CA GLY A 153 11.67 15.33 4.74
C GLY A 153 13.04 14.65 4.75
N GLY A 154 13.99 15.17 5.53
CA GLY A 154 15.32 14.56 5.69
C GLY A 154 15.30 13.20 6.41
N SER A 155 14.28 12.94 7.21
CA SER A 155 14.02 11.67 7.91
C SER A 155 12.52 11.41 7.91
N PRO A 156 12.08 10.14 7.77
CA PRO A 156 12.83 8.90 7.54
C PRO A 156 13.17 8.69 6.05
N GLY A 157 14.46 8.67 5.70
CA GLY A 157 14.89 8.73 4.28
C GLY A 157 14.57 7.48 3.46
N ILE A 158 14.96 6.28 3.94
CA ILE A 158 14.71 5.01 3.23
C ILE A 158 13.20 4.75 3.14
N TYR A 159 12.47 4.97 4.23
CA TYR A 159 11.02 4.81 4.25
C TYR A 159 10.34 5.67 3.17
N ASN A 160 10.68 6.97 3.10
CA ASN A 160 10.17 7.86 2.06
C ASN A 160 10.43 7.27 0.68
N THR A 161 11.65 6.82 0.39
CA THR A 161 12.03 6.20 -0.88
C THR A 161 11.12 5.01 -1.23
N THR A 162 10.89 4.09 -0.28
CA THR A 162 10.01 2.93 -0.50
C THR A 162 8.57 3.36 -0.78
N LYS A 163 8.06 4.38 -0.07
CA LYS A 163 6.67 4.84 -0.23
C LYS A 163 6.44 5.61 -1.53
N PHE A 164 7.42 6.37 -2.02
CA PHE A 164 7.40 6.93 -3.38
C PHE A 164 7.34 5.83 -4.45
N ALA A 165 8.16 4.77 -4.30
CA ALA A 165 8.15 3.65 -5.24
C ALA A 165 6.81 2.90 -5.26
N VAL A 166 6.20 2.64 -4.09
CA VAL A 166 4.88 2.01 -3.98
C VAL A 166 3.80 2.87 -4.64
N ARG A 167 3.85 4.20 -4.47
CA ARG A 167 2.92 5.12 -5.15
C ARG A 167 3.06 5.01 -6.67
N GLY A 168 4.28 5.13 -7.21
CA GLY A 168 4.52 5.06 -8.64
C GLY A 168 4.08 3.72 -9.26
N LEU A 169 4.36 2.60 -8.57
CA LEU A 169 3.88 1.26 -8.95
C LEU A 169 2.35 1.23 -9.00
N SER A 170 1.68 1.77 -7.99
CA SER A 170 0.21 1.75 -7.89
C SER A 170 -0.46 2.61 -8.96
N GLU A 171 0.09 3.79 -9.25
CA GLU A 171 -0.40 4.67 -10.31
C GLU A 171 -0.28 3.99 -11.68
N SER A 172 0.85 3.34 -11.97
CA SER A 172 1.06 2.60 -13.22
C SER A 172 0.10 1.40 -13.34
N LEU A 173 -0.02 0.61 -12.26
CA LEU A 173 -0.88 -0.56 -12.21
C LEU A 173 -2.36 -0.19 -12.39
N HIS A 174 -2.81 0.93 -11.83
CA HIS A 174 -4.18 1.42 -11.93
C HIS A 174 -4.64 1.55 -13.40
N TYR A 175 -3.82 2.20 -14.24
CA TYR A 175 -4.20 2.37 -15.64
C TYR A 175 -4.06 1.08 -16.45
N SER A 176 -3.11 0.22 -16.14
CA SER A 176 -2.90 -1.03 -16.88
C SER A 176 -4.00 -2.07 -16.64
N LEU A 177 -4.67 -2.03 -15.48
CA LEU A 177 -5.68 -3.00 -15.09
C LEU A 177 -7.13 -2.57 -15.37
N LEU A 178 -7.37 -1.33 -15.80
CA LEU A 178 -8.72 -0.82 -16.13
C LEU A 178 -9.47 -1.75 -17.10
N LYS A 179 -8.80 -2.23 -18.12
CA LYS A 179 -9.38 -3.12 -19.15
C LYS A 179 -9.84 -4.49 -18.64
N TYR A 180 -9.43 -4.86 -17.42
CA TYR A 180 -9.85 -6.10 -16.75
C TYR A 180 -10.86 -5.85 -15.63
N GLU A 181 -11.36 -4.61 -15.49
CA GLU A 181 -12.24 -4.23 -14.39
C GLU A 181 -11.62 -4.50 -13.00
N ILE A 182 -10.29 -4.48 -12.92
CA ILE A 182 -9.55 -4.59 -11.66
C ILE A 182 -9.15 -3.17 -11.23
N GLY A 183 -9.77 -2.70 -10.13
CA GLY A 183 -9.44 -1.42 -9.54
C GLY A 183 -8.09 -1.47 -8.83
N VAL A 184 -7.41 -0.33 -8.77
CA VAL A 184 -6.20 -0.17 -7.97
C VAL A 184 -6.29 1.14 -7.20
N SER A 185 -6.02 1.08 -5.91
CA SER A 185 -5.95 2.24 -5.04
C SER A 185 -4.62 2.27 -4.29
N VAL A 186 -4.08 3.46 -4.08
CA VAL A 186 -2.94 3.70 -3.21
C VAL A 186 -3.39 4.47 -1.97
N LEU A 187 -3.26 3.84 -0.81
CA LEU A 187 -3.58 4.44 0.48
C LEU A 187 -2.38 5.26 0.96
N CYS A 188 -2.62 6.54 1.21
CA CYS A 188 -1.61 7.50 1.66
C CYS A 188 -2.00 8.06 3.05
N PRO A 189 -1.79 7.29 4.13
CA PRO A 189 -2.13 7.75 5.46
C PRO A 189 -1.10 8.76 5.99
N GLY A 190 -1.57 9.67 6.84
CA GLY A 190 -0.75 10.42 7.77
C GLY A 190 -0.53 9.64 9.06
N LEU A 191 -0.67 10.30 10.21
CA LEU A 191 -0.47 9.69 11.52
C LEU A 191 -1.64 8.75 11.89
N VAL A 192 -1.33 7.49 12.16
CA VAL A 192 -2.31 6.45 12.52
C VAL A 192 -1.91 5.80 13.84
N LYS A 193 -2.87 5.43 14.66
CA LYS A 193 -2.64 4.57 15.85
C LYS A 193 -2.11 3.21 15.38
N SER A 194 -0.80 3.02 15.49
CA SER A 194 -0.10 1.81 15.07
C SER A 194 1.21 1.66 15.82
N TYR A 195 1.84 0.50 15.73
CA TYR A 195 3.14 0.19 16.34
C TYR A 195 4.31 0.35 15.36
N ILE A 196 4.15 1.11 14.28
CA ILE A 196 5.20 1.28 13.25
C ILE A 196 6.48 1.94 13.80
N TYR A 197 6.37 2.68 14.91
CA TYR A 197 7.50 3.26 15.62
C TYR A 197 8.39 2.23 16.31
N ALA A 198 7.88 1.00 16.55
CA ALA A 198 8.59 -0.12 17.17
C ALA A 198 8.96 -1.19 16.12
N SER A 199 9.21 -0.80 14.88
CA SER A 199 9.51 -1.74 13.79
C SER A 199 10.79 -2.56 14.05
N ASP A 200 11.77 -2.02 14.77
CA ASP A 200 13.01 -2.72 15.10
C ASP A 200 12.79 -4.01 15.92
N ASP A 201 11.67 -4.14 16.65
CA ASP A 201 11.32 -5.33 17.40
C ASP A 201 11.09 -6.56 16.52
N ILE A 202 10.75 -6.33 15.23
CA ILE A 202 10.49 -7.40 14.24
C ILE A 202 11.56 -7.50 13.17
N ARG A 203 12.67 -6.79 13.34
CA ARG A 203 13.78 -6.82 12.40
C ARG A 203 14.49 -8.19 12.45
N PRO A 204 14.70 -8.88 11.29
CA PRO A 204 15.42 -10.14 11.26
C PRO A 204 16.85 -10.02 11.81
N ASP A 205 17.30 -10.99 12.61
CA ASP A 205 18.64 -10.97 13.21
C ASP A 205 19.75 -10.87 12.17
N ALA A 206 19.57 -11.50 11.00
CA ALA A 206 20.51 -11.43 9.89
C ALA A 206 20.70 -10.02 9.30
N LEU A 207 19.75 -9.10 9.54
CA LEU A 207 19.77 -7.73 9.06
C LEU A 207 20.00 -6.70 10.19
N LYS A 208 20.30 -7.15 11.43
CA LYS A 208 20.59 -6.26 12.56
C LYS A 208 21.98 -5.64 12.48
N GLY A 209 22.93 -6.25 11.79
CA GLY A 209 24.26 -5.73 11.44
C GLY A 209 24.90 -4.82 12.50
N ALA A 210 25.43 -3.69 12.06
CA ALA A 210 25.97 -2.62 12.91
C ALA A 210 24.89 -1.65 13.39
N MET A 211 23.71 -2.15 13.80
CA MET A 211 22.63 -1.30 14.33
C MET A 211 23.16 -0.32 15.40
N LYS A 212 22.80 0.94 15.27
CA LYS A 212 22.89 1.86 16.40
C LYS A 212 21.98 1.36 17.52
N ALA A 213 22.40 1.57 18.76
CA ALA A 213 21.55 1.28 19.91
C ALA A 213 20.20 2.01 19.75
N VAL A 214 19.11 1.29 19.95
CA VAL A 214 17.77 1.88 19.88
C VAL A 214 17.66 3.02 20.89
N ASP A 215 17.35 4.22 20.42
CA ASP A 215 17.05 5.35 21.32
C ASP A 215 15.65 5.14 21.90
N THR A 216 15.59 4.50 23.08
CA THR A 216 14.34 4.20 23.78
C THR A 216 13.53 5.45 24.07
N ALA A 217 14.16 6.59 24.34
CA ALA A 217 13.49 7.86 24.57
C ALA A 217 12.84 8.40 23.27
N ALA A 218 13.48 8.18 22.12
CA ALA A 218 12.87 8.52 20.84
C ALA A 218 11.67 7.62 20.53
N VAL A 219 11.78 6.32 20.79
CA VAL A 219 10.66 5.36 20.64
C VAL A 219 9.47 5.74 21.53
N GLU A 220 9.71 6.07 22.81
CA GLU A 220 8.66 6.53 23.74
C GLU A 220 7.99 7.83 23.25
N ARG A 221 8.76 8.81 22.77
CA ARG A 221 8.19 10.04 22.18
C ARG A 221 7.30 9.74 20.97
N LEU A 222 7.76 8.86 20.07
CA LEU A 222 6.99 8.45 18.89
C LEU A 222 5.72 7.69 19.29
N ALA A 223 5.80 6.81 20.31
CA ALA A 223 4.64 6.11 20.85
C ALA A 223 3.58 7.11 21.33
N GLY A 224 3.98 8.11 22.12
CA GLY A 224 3.09 9.17 22.58
C GLY A 224 2.44 9.97 21.47
N VAL A 225 3.17 10.26 20.38
CA VAL A 225 2.58 10.94 19.21
C VAL A 225 1.57 10.04 18.51
N HIS A 226 1.84 8.74 18.38
CA HIS A 226 0.93 7.78 17.75
C HIS A 226 -0.39 7.58 18.49
N GLU A 227 -0.47 7.92 19.77
CA GLU A 227 -1.75 7.93 20.53
C GLU A 227 -2.78 8.92 19.97
N TYR A 228 -2.31 10.02 19.33
CA TYR A 228 -3.16 10.99 18.65
C TYR A 228 -3.47 10.63 17.19
N GLY A 229 -2.94 9.50 16.71
CA GLY A 229 -3.16 9.02 15.36
C GLY A 229 -4.63 8.68 15.09
N MET A 230 -4.99 8.70 13.79
CA MET A 230 -6.33 8.30 13.36
C MET A 230 -6.57 6.81 13.69
N GLU A 231 -7.80 6.50 14.13
CA GLU A 231 -8.20 5.14 14.44
C GLU A 231 -8.14 4.23 13.20
N PRO A 232 -7.60 3.00 13.32
CA PRO A 232 -7.52 2.04 12.22
C PRO A 232 -8.85 1.79 11.50
N ASP A 233 -9.96 1.72 12.24
CA ASP A 233 -11.28 1.46 11.67
C ASP A 233 -11.78 2.61 10.79
N VAL A 234 -11.42 3.85 11.11
CA VAL A 234 -11.71 5.03 10.28
C VAL A 234 -10.94 4.94 8.96
N ILE A 235 -9.67 4.52 9.01
CA ILE A 235 -8.87 4.30 7.80
C ILE A 235 -9.51 3.19 6.95
N GLY A 236 -9.85 2.05 7.56
CA GLY A 236 -10.51 0.95 6.87
C GLY A 236 -11.80 1.37 6.17
N ALA A 237 -12.65 2.15 6.82
CA ALA A 237 -13.87 2.68 6.23
C ALA A 237 -13.60 3.57 5.00
N ARG A 238 -12.57 4.43 5.06
CA ARG A 238 -12.14 5.26 3.91
C ARG A 238 -11.58 4.44 2.76
N VAL A 239 -10.91 3.32 3.06
CA VAL A 239 -10.45 2.35 2.04
C VAL A 239 -11.65 1.74 1.32
N ILE A 240 -12.65 1.22 2.04
CA ILE A 240 -13.85 0.64 1.42
C ILE A 240 -14.59 1.68 0.57
N GLU A 241 -14.78 2.89 1.08
CA GLU A 241 -15.42 3.98 0.32
C GLU A 241 -14.67 4.26 -0.99
N ALA A 242 -13.35 4.32 -0.94
CA ALA A 242 -12.51 4.57 -2.10
C ALA A 242 -12.55 3.41 -3.11
N MET A 243 -12.54 2.16 -2.64
CA MET A 243 -12.71 0.98 -3.49
C MET A 243 -14.06 0.99 -4.21
N LYS A 244 -15.16 1.32 -3.50
CA LYS A 244 -16.50 1.48 -4.09
C LYS A 244 -16.54 2.57 -5.17
N ALA A 245 -15.80 3.64 -4.98
CA ALA A 245 -15.71 4.77 -5.91
C ALA A 245 -14.60 4.62 -6.97
N ASN A 246 -13.83 3.53 -6.94
CA ASN A 246 -12.65 3.31 -7.79
C ASN A 246 -11.66 4.48 -7.77
N ARG A 247 -11.42 5.07 -6.58
CA ARG A 247 -10.46 6.17 -6.42
C ARG A 247 -9.03 5.62 -6.43
N LEU A 248 -8.16 6.25 -7.22
CA LEU A 248 -6.74 5.90 -7.24
C LEU A 248 -6.05 6.28 -5.92
N HIS A 249 -6.15 7.54 -5.48
CA HIS A 249 -5.53 7.99 -4.24
C HIS A 249 -6.53 8.00 -3.09
N ILE A 250 -6.15 7.39 -1.96
CA ILE A 250 -6.91 7.41 -0.71
C ILE A 250 -6.16 8.29 0.29
N PHE A 251 -6.49 9.56 0.32
CA PHE A 251 -5.99 10.49 1.33
C PHE A 251 -6.87 10.41 2.57
N SER A 252 -6.38 9.70 3.57
CA SER A 252 -7.15 9.50 4.80
C SER A 252 -7.08 10.70 5.77
N HIS A 253 -6.20 11.65 5.53
CA HIS A 253 -5.96 12.83 6.38
C HIS A 253 -6.14 14.10 5.55
N PRO A 254 -7.28 14.81 5.67
CA PRO A 254 -7.56 16.00 4.88
C PRO A 254 -6.70 17.22 5.25
N ASP A 255 -6.10 17.19 6.43
CA ASP A 255 -5.23 18.23 6.98
C ASP A 255 -3.95 18.47 6.16
N HIS A 256 -3.44 17.46 5.43
CA HIS A 256 -2.28 17.60 4.54
C HIS A 256 -2.57 18.25 3.18
N LYS A 257 -3.82 18.62 2.90
CA LYS A 257 -4.21 19.09 1.56
C LYS A 257 -3.49 20.36 1.13
N GLU A 258 -3.39 21.33 2.02
CA GLU A 258 -2.79 22.64 1.69
C GLU A 258 -1.26 22.53 1.62
N GLU A 259 -0.64 21.73 2.49
CA GLU A 259 0.79 21.43 2.44
C GLU A 259 1.16 20.77 1.10
N LEU A 260 0.37 19.76 0.67
CA LEU A 260 0.58 19.08 -0.61
C LEU A 260 0.42 20.03 -1.80
N ARG A 261 -0.55 20.95 -1.75
CA ARG A 261 -0.72 21.98 -2.79
C ARG A 261 0.50 22.87 -2.87
N GLY A 262 0.96 23.40 -1.73
CA GLY A 262 2.15 24.25 -1.67
C GLY A 262 3.38 23.57 -2.27
N LEU A 263 3.63 22.30 -1.92
CA LEU A 263 4.74 21.53 -2.49
C LEU A 263 4.67 21.42 -4.02
N PHE A 264 3.49 21.14 -4.58
CA PHE A 264 3.37 21.06 -6.05
C PHE A 264 3.52 22.42 -6.71
N ASP A 265 3.07 23.50 -6.08
CA ASP A 265 3.27 24.87 -6.58
C ASP A 265 4.77 25.23 -6.58
N GLU A 266 5.51 24.88 -5.52
CA GLU A 266 6.98 25.04 -5.45
C GLU A 266 7.70 24.26 -6.55
N ILE A 267 7.36 22.97 -6.75
CA ILE A 267 7.95 22.13 -7.81
C ILE A 267 7.68 22.72 -9.20
N ILE A 268 6.47 23.23 -9.44
CA ILE A 268 6.13 23.86 -10.73
C ILE A 268 6.91 25.17 -10.93
N ALA A 269 7.14 25.93 -9.86
CA ALA A 269 7.89 27.18 -9.91
C ALA A 269 9.39 26.99 -10.26
N GLU A 270 9.92 25.77 -10.13
CA GLU A 270 11.29 25.43 -10.55
C GLU A 270 11.48 25.35 -12.08
N TYR A 271 10.41 25.28 -12.86
CA TYR A 271 10.53 25.33 -14.33
C TYR A 271 11.13 26.64 -14.80
N GLN A 272 12.10 26.54 -15.70
CA GLN A 272 12.77 27.69 -16.31
C GLN A 272 12.43 27.79 -17.79
N ASP A 273 12.34 29.02 -18.28
CA ASP A 273 12.19 29.28 -19.71
C ASP A 273 13.56 29.17 -20.40
N TYR A 274 13.74 28.14 -21.22
CA TYR A 274 14.92 27.94 -22.04
C TYR A 274 14.64 28.24 -23.52
N PRO A 275 15.63 28.73 -24.31
CA PRO A 275 15.49 28.88 -25.74
C PRO A 275 15.12 27.55 -26.42
N LYS A 276 14.28 27.61 -27.44
CA LYS A 276 13.91 26.44 -28.22
C LYS A 276 15.11 25.88 -28.99
N ASP A 277 15.39 24.60 -28.78
CA ASP A 277 16.37 23.87 -29.60
C ASP A 277 15.73 23.32 -30.92
N PRO A 278 16.52 22.81 -31.87
CA PRO A 278 16.01 22.38 -33.19
C PRO A 278 14.96 21.27 -33.17
N GLY A 279 14.87 20.49 -32.07
CA GLY A 279 13.90 19.38 -31.93
C GLY A 279 12.66 19.75 -31.12
N PHE A 280 12.53 21.00 -30.67
CA PHE A 280 11.50 21.42 -29.73
C PHE A 280 10.07 21.13 -30.20
N ASP A 281 9.73 21.57 -31.43
CA ASP A 281 8.35 21.47 -31.92
C ASP A 281 7.91 20.00 -32.12
N GLN A 282 8.83 19.12 -32.53
CA GLN A 282 8.58 17.68 -32.67
C GLN A 282 8.34 17.03 -31.32
N ARG A 283 9.14 17.38 -30.29
CA ARG A 283 8.92 16.88 -28.95
C ARG A 283 7.59 17.37 -28.36
N VAL A 284 7.27 18.63 -28.52
CA VAL A 284 5.97 19.18 -28.06
C VAL A 284 4.80 18.47 -28.70
N ALA A 285 4.86 18.18 -30.01
CA ALA A 285 3.82 17.44 -30.69
C ALA A 285 3.67 16.00 -30.15
N PHE A 286 4.79 15.32 -29.92
CA PHE A 286 4.78 13.97 -29.30
C PHE A 286 4.26 14.00 -27.87
N GLU A 287 4.73 14.94 -27.06
CA GLU A 287 4.29 15.07 -25.66
C GLU A 287 2.80 15.42 -25.55
N LYS A 288 2.28 16.21 -26.49
CA LYS A 288 0.84 16.47 -26.57
C LYS A 288 0.06 15.18 -26.83
N PHE A 289 0.48 14.38 -27.81
CA PHE A 289 -0.15 13.08 -28.09
C PHE A 289 -0.14 12.18 -26.87
N ARG A 290 0.99 12.09 -26.15
CA ARG A 290 1.12 11.33 -24.92
C ARG A 290 0.20 11.87 -23.81
N ALA A 291 0.16 13.20 -23.64
CA ALA A 291 -0.69 13.85 -22.63
C ALA A 291 -2.18 13.63 -22.89
N ASP A 292 -2.61 13.67 -24.16
CA ASP A 292 -3.99 13.39 -24.55
C ASP A 292 -4.37 11.93 -24.23
N GLY A 293 -3.46 10.97 -24.50
CA GLY A 293 -3.65 9.55 -24.12
C GLY A 293 -3.80 9.35 -22.61
N PHE A 294 -2.98 10.04 -21.81
CA PHE A 294 -3.14 10.02 -20.33
C PHE A 294 -4.41 10.70 -19.86
N ALA A 295 -4.82 11.80 -20.50
CA ALA A 295 -6.08 12.48 -20.16
C ALA A 295 -7.27 11.54 -20.40
N GLU A 296 -7.27 10.80 -21.51
CA GLU A 296 -8.30 9.81 -21.82
C GLU A 296 -8.29 8.66 -20.80
N ALA A 297 -7.13 8.09 -20.46
CA ALA A 297 -7.02 7.04 -19.44
C ALA A 297 -7.54 7.52 -18.08
N ARG A 298 -7.24 8.76 -17.68
CA ARG A 298 -7.79 9.37 -16.45
C ARG A 298 -9.30 9.56 -16.52
N ARG A 299 -9.86 9.91 -17.69
CA ARG A 299 -11.30 10.02 -17.89
C ARG A 299 -11.95 8.66 -17.72
N GLN A 300 -11.48 7.64 -18.42
CA GLN A 300 -11.97 6.27 -18.35
C GLN A 300 -11.92 5.73 -16.92
N SER A 301 -10.85 5.99 -16.19
CA SER A 301 -10.72 5.59 -14.78
C SER A 301 -11.80 6.22 -13.89
N ARG A 302 -12.11 7.52 -14.07
CA ARG A 302 -13.16 8.20 -13.29
C ARG A 302 -14.56 7.72 -13.62
N GLU A 303 -14.80 7.29 -14.84
CA GLU A 303 -16.10 6.79 -15.30
C GLU A 303 -16.28 5.30 -14.99
N ALA A 304 -15.19 4.58 -14.73
CA ALA A 304 -15.20 3.14 -14.43
C ALA A 304 -15.98 2.85 -13.13
N LYS A 305 -17.01 2.04 -13.24
CA LYS A 305 -17.91 1.62 -12.15
C LYS A 305 -18.01 0.10 -12.15
N PHE A 306 -16.97 -0.57 -11.65
CA PHE A 306 -17.00 -2.03 -11.54
C PHE A 306 -17.49 -2.51 -10.17
#